data_3ec8940f9cbb7ccb6c41efdb8f217b14
#
_entry.id   3ec8940f9cbb7ccb6c41efdb8f217b14
#
_cell.length_a   1.000
_cell.length_b   1.000
_cell.length_c   1.000
_cell.angle_alpha   90.00
_cell.angle_beta   90.00
_cell.angle_gamma   90.00
#
_symmetry.space_group_name_H-M   'P 1'
#
loop_
_entity.id
_entity.type
_entity.pdbx_description
1 polymer ?
#
loop_
_entity_poly.entity_id
_entity_poly.type
_entity_poly.pdbx_seq_one_letter_code
_entity_poly.pdbx_strand_id
1 'polypeptide(L)'
;YFFFFFFFKQKTAYDISAWLEFRRVLFRSERWKIIDFQKSNLHVLNYSVPVHKTVSLSELKDHLFTLPDQPALIPYRTSYYYENWGFCITHNQFLQLKEDEYEVVIDSTLEHGSLSYGEYFIKGKSEGEVLLSCYTCHPSMCNDNLSGIVLLTFLAKHIKNLSLQYSYRFLFIPETIGAIVWLYRNEQNVAKIKHGLVATCVGDSGILTYKKSRQGNAEIDQTVIEVLKKSGDNYKITNFEPLGSDERQFCSPGFNLPVGSLRRTKPPNFPEYHTSADNTEFVKAKYLADSFSKYIKVILKLEENFGKFYSKTNEEEQSEIYSKNDQVFLNLNPKCEPKLDKTGIYRKIGGEKDNNALTIMWVLNYSDGKHSLRDISLRSGIDFKQIKQTAELLHEKKLLKRIL
;
A
#
# COMPACT_ATOMS: atom_id res chain seq x y z
N TYR A 1 15.32 28.05 7.35
CA TYR A 1 15.75 26.66 7.54
C TYR A 1 15.12 26.14 8.81
N PHE A 2 13.98 25.41 8.73
CA PHE A 2 13.40 24.69 9.85
C PHE A 2 13.65 23.20 9.63
N PHE A 3 14.58 22.64 10.37
CA PHE A 3 14.75 21.20 10.50
C PHE A 3 13.60 20.67 11.36
N PHE A 4 12.71 19.85 10.77
CA PHE A 4 11.82 19.00 11.53
C PHE A 4 12.63 17.82 12.07
N PHE A 5 12.86 17.76 13.37
CA PHE A 5 13.29 16.55 14.04
C PHE A 5 12.10 15.60 14.07
N PHE A 6 12.07 14.64 13.14
CA PHE A 6 11.30 13.45 13.33
C PHE A 6 12.01 12.59 14.38
N PHE A 7 11.36 12.34 15.49
CA PHE A 7 11.84 11.33 16.43
C PHE A 7 11.67 9.95 15.80
N PHE A 8 12.70 9.46 15.15
CA PHE A 8 12.77 8.07 14.72
C PHE A 8 12.88 7.18 15.94
N LYS A 9 11.81 6.51 16.31
CA LYS A 9 11.85 5.47 17.31
C LYS A 9 12.36 4.19 16.63
N GLN A 10 13.67 4.04 16.59
CA GLN A 10 14.30 2.82 16.11
C GLN A 10 13.94 1.69 17.06
N LYS A 11 13.16 0.74 16.61
CA LYS A 11 12.82 -0.46 17.37
C LYS A 11 13.18 -1.68 16.53
N THR A 12 13.98 -2.56 17.10
CA THR A 12 14.32 -3.87 16.52
C THR A 12 13.03 -4.63 16.18
N ALA A 13 12.81 -4.90 14.91
CA ALA A 13 11.79 -5.83 14.45
C ALA A 13 12.46 -7.20 14.24
N TYR A 14 11.74 -8.27 14.56
CA TYR A 14 12.17 -9.62 14.25
C TYR A 14 12.44 -9.74 12.75
N ASP A 15 13.63 -10.24 12.39
CA ASP A 15 14.07 -10.71 11.07
C ASP A 15 13.35 -10.18 9.83
N ILE A 16 13.14 -8.88 9.75
CA ILE A 16 12.80 -8.22 8.49
C ILE A 16 14.12 -7.67 7.97
N SER A 17 14.71 -8.47 7.14
CA SER A 17 16.01 -8.27 6.52
C SER A 17 16.02 -7.08 5.57
N ALA A 18 17.12 -6.42 5.64
CA ALA A 18 17.83 -5.71 4.62
C ALA A 18 17.67 -4.20 4.62
N TRP A 19 18.69 -3.55 5.13
CA TRP A 19 19.11 -2.25 4.63
C TRP A 19 19.62 -2.45 3.21
N LEU A 20 19.01 -1.78 2.24
CA LEU A 20 19.53 -1.72 0.89
C LEU A 20 20.20 -0.36 0.71
N GLU A 21 21.52 -0.36 0.58
CA GLU A 21 22.29 0.81 0.22
C GLU A 21 22.93 0.57 -1.13
N PHE A 22 22.68 1.48 -2.08
CA PHE A 22 23.35 1.50 -3.37
C PHE A 22 24.42 2.58 -3.37
N ARG A 23 25.70 2.19 -3.45
CA ARG A 23 26.84 3.10 -3.53
C ARG A 23 27.22 3.41 -4.95
N ARG A 24 27.12 2.44 -5.83
CA ARG A 24 27.42 2.58 -7.24
C ARG A 24 26.58 1.63 -8.07
N VAL A 25 25.95 2.14 -9.11
CA VAL A 25 25.25 1.34 -10.12
C VAL A 25 25.71 1.79 -11.49
N LEU A 26 26.19 0.86 -12.28
CA LEU A 26 26.70 1.09 -13.61
C LEU A 26 26.36 -0.09 -14.51
N PHE A 27 25.95 0.24 -15.73
CA PHE A 27 25.84 -0.69 -16.83
C PHE A 27 26.38 0.00 -18.07
N ARG A 28 27.46 -0.53 -18.66
CA ARG A 28 28.12 0.03 -19.85
C ARG A 28 28.72 -1.07 -20.73
N SER A 29 28.82 -0.81 -22.04
CA SER A 29 29.76 -1.45 -22.92
C SER A 29 31.10 -0.68 -22.93
N GLU A 30 32.14 -1.17 -23.63
CA GLU A 30 33.41 -0.45 -23.77
C GLU A 30 33.22 0.98 -24.32
N ARG A 31 32.17 1.21 -25.12
CA ARG A 31 31.92 2.47 -25.84
C ARG A 31 30.88 3.37 -25.20
N TRP A 32 29.92 2.83 -24.40
CA TRP A 32 28.74 3.57 -23.98
C TRP A 32 28.32 3.25 -22.55
N LYS A 33 28.16 4.28 -21.74
CA LYS A 33 27.44 4.19 -20.45
C LYS A 33 25.95 4.16 -20.77
N ILE A 34 25.29 3.02 -20.51
CA ILE A 34 23.87 2.80 -20.83
C ILE A 34 22.98 3.44 -19.76
N ILE A 35 23.31 3.22 -18.49
CA ILE A 35 22.56 3.78 -17.36
C ILE A 35 23.46 4.60 -16.45
N ASP A 36 22.81 5.51 -15.73
CA ASP A 36 23.42 6.31 -14.70
C ASP A 36 22.45 6.41 -13.52
N PHE A 37 22.78 5.73 -12.43
CA PHE A 37 21.98 5.74 -11.20
C PHE A 37 21.79 7.15 -10.62
N GLN A 38 22.76 8.04 -10.80
CA GLN A 38 22.62 9.43 -10.33
C GLN A 38 21.59 10.22 -11.14
N LYS A 39 21.28 9.83 -12.37
CA LYS A 39 20.21 10.43 -13.18
C LYS A 39 18.84 9.88 -12.80
N SER A 40 18.77 8.58 -12.50
CA SER A 40 17.54 7.95 -12.03
C SER A 40 17.88 6.69 -11.24
N ASN A 41 17.46 6.63 -9.98
CA ASN A 41 17.57 5.43 -9.15
C ASN A 41 16.60 4.32 -9.59
N LEU A 42 15.64 4.61 -10.47
CA LEU A 42 14.77 3.59 -11.07
C LEU A 42 15.52 2.62 -11.96
N HIS A 43 16.73 3.00 -12.43
CA HIS A 43 17.56 2.14 -13.27
C HIS A 43 18.04 0.85 -12.60
N VAL A 44 17.88 0.72 -11.30
CA VAL A 44 18.24 -0.51 -10.58
C VAL A 44 16.99 -1.26 -10.14
N LEU A 45 17.00 -2.58 -10.30
CA LEU A 45 16.02 -3.45 -9.66
C LEU A 45 16.19 -3.35 -8.15
N ASN A 46 15.19 -2.86 -7.42
CA ASN A 46 15.27 -2.75 -5.97
C ASN A 46 15.52 -4.12 -5.33
N TYR A 47 16.32 -4.14 -4.27
CA TYR A 47 16.82 -5.35 -3.59
C TYR A 47 17.76 -6.20 -4.44
N SER A 48 18.43 -5.60 -5.44
CA SER A 48 19.50 -6.29 -6.16
C SER A 48 20.65 -6.64 -5.23
N VAL A 49 21.09 -7.90 -5.30
CA VAL A 49 22.35 -8.33 -4.67
C VAL A 49 23.55 -7.64 -5.34
N PRO A 50 24.69 -7.48 -4.65
CA PRO A 50 25.87 -6.89 -5.24
C PRO A 50 26.37 -7.73 -6.42
N VAL A 51 26.76 -7.06 -7.49
CA VAL A 51 27.35 -7.67 -8.68
C VAL A 51 28.44 -6.78 -9.27
N HIS A 52 29.55 -7.39 -9.69
CA HIS A 52 30.58 -6.73 -10.49
C HIS A 52 31.18 -7.76 -11.43
N LYS A 53 30.73 -7.77 -12.67
CA LYS A 53 31.22 -8.70 -13.70
C LYS A 53 31.01 -8.17 -15.10
N THR A 54 31.66 -8.81 -16.04
CA THR A 54 31.40 -8.63 -17.49
C THR A 54 30.53 -9.78 -17.97
N VAL A 55 29.48 -9.47 -18.71
CA VAL A 55 28.49 -10.42 -19.21
C VAL A 55 28.22 -10.21 -20.69
N SER A 56 27.84 -11.27 -21.39
CA SER A 56 27.35 -11.17 -22.77
C SER A 56 25.96 -10.51 -22.80
N LEU A 57 25.56 -9.97 -23.97
CA LEU A 57 24.23 -9.45 -24.17
C LEU A 57 23.14 -10.50 -23.86
N SER A 58 23.37 -11.77 -24.20
CA SER A 58 22.43 -12.86 -23.95
C SER A 58 22.14 -13.02 -22.44
N GLU A 59 23.22 -13.09 -21.63
CA GLU A 59 23.07 -13.17 -20.15
C GLU A 59 22.42 -11.91 -19.59
N LEU A 60 22.85 -10.74 -20.09
CA LEU A 60 22.34 -9.47 -19.61
C LEU A 60 20.83 -9.32 -19.80
N LYS A 61 20.28 -9.80 -20.92
CA LYS A 61 18.83 -9.70 -21.22
C LYS A 61 17.95 -10.33 -20.16
N ASP A 62 18.41 -11.37 -19.48
CA ASP A 62 17.67 -12.02 -18.38
C ASP A 62 17.57 -11.14 -17.12
N HIS A 63 18.40 -10.10 -17.05
CA HIS A 63 18.47 -9.14 -15.96
C HIS A 63 17.97 -7.73 -16.34
N LEU A 64 17.35 -7.58 -17.53
CA LEU A 64 16.80 -6.31 -17.99
C LEU A 64 15.29 -6.28 -17.94
N PHE A 65 14.76 -5.25 -17.31
CA PHE A 65 13.32 -5.03 -17.16
C PHE A 65 12.89 -3.80 -17.96
N THR A 66 11.90 -3.98 -18.84
CA THR A 66 11.38 -2.92 -19.71
C THR A 66 9.86 -2.96 -19.78
N LEU A 67 9.25 -1.96 -20.42
CA LEU A 67 7.81 -1.88 -20.72
C LEU A 67 7.63 -1.73 -22.23
N PRO A 68 7.38 -2.81 -22.98
CA PRO A 68 7.16 -2.74 -24.43
C PRO A 68 5.97 -1.81 -24.81
N ASP A 69 4.91 -1.81 -24.02
CA ASP A 69 3.71 -0.98 -24.24
C ASP A 69 3.94 0.51 -23.92
N GLN A 70 5.02 0.83 -23.18
CA GLN A 70 5.42 2.18 -22.80
C GLN A 70 6.94 2.36 -23.06
N PRO A 71 7.38 2.32 -24.32
CA PRO A 71 8.78 2.09 -24.67
C PRO A 71 9.73 3.21 -24.27
N ALA A 72 9.24 4.39 -23.94
CA ALA A 72 10.04 5.55 -23.49
C ALA A 72 10.19 5.63 -21.97
N LEU A 73 9.48 4.78 -21.19
CA LEU A 73 9.46 4.85 -19.74
C LEU A 73 10.36 3.77 -19.12
N ILE A 74 10.94 4.11 -17.96
CA ILE A 74 11.70 3.19 -17.12
C ILE A 74 10.72 2.60 -16.11
N PRO A 75 10.57 1.27 -16.00
CA PRO A 75 9.71 0.67 -15.00
C PRO A 75 10.30 0.76 -13.59
N TYR A 76 9.45 0.86 -12.58
CA TYR A 76 9.79 0.56 -11.20
C TYR A 76 9.61 -0.93 -10.95
N ARG A 77 10.65 -1.63 -10.50
CA ARG A 77 10.63 -3.07 -10.19
C ARG A 77 11.36 -3.37 -8.90
N THR A 78 10.93 -4.43 -8.23
CA THR A 78 11.51 -4.89 -6.96
C THR A 78 11.65 -6.40 -6.92
N SER A 79 12.63 -6.90 -6.18
CA SER A 79 12.89 -8.32 -5.95
C SER A 79 12.90 -8.62 -4.44
N TYR A 80 11.72 -8.60 -3.79
CA TYR A 80 11.62 -8.79 -2.34
C TYR A 80 11.86 -10.23 -1.88
N TYR A 81 11.51 -11.22 -2.71
CA TYR A 81 11.35 -12.60 -2.25
C TYR A 81 12.49 -13.52 -2.67
N TYR A 82 13.33 -13.09 -3.58
CA TYR A 82 14.42 -13.87 -4.16
C TYR A 82 15.65 -13.02 -4.36
N GLU A 83 16.81 -13.59 -4.06
CA GLU A 83 18.08 -12.98 -4.42
C GLU A 83 18.15 -12.86 -5.94
N ASN A 84 18.25 -11.63 -6.42
CA ASN A 84 18.34 -11.30 -7.82
C ASN A 84 19.08 -9.98 -7.98
N TRP A 85 19.53 -9.69 -9.19
CA TRP A 85 20.07 -8.40 -9.58
C TRP A 85 19.54 -8.03 -10.96
N GLY A 86 19.53 -6.75 -11.29
CA GLY A 86 19.08 -6.33 -12.61
C GLY A 86 18.95 -4.83 -12.77
N PHE A 87 18.62 -4.45 -13.99
CA PHE A 87 18.46 -3.06 -14.37
C PHE A 87 17.10 -2.83 -15.03
N CYS A 88 16.52 -1.67 -14.75
CA CYS A 88 15.34 -1.16 -15.41
C CYS A 88 15.76 -0.11 -16.44
N ILE A 89 15.38 -0.30 -17.67
CA ILE A 89 15.70 0.61 -18.78
C ILE A 89 14.46 0.86 -19.64
N THR A 90 14.49 1.90 -20.45
CA THR A 90 13.45 2.10 -21.46
C THR A 90 13.51 0.97 -22.49
N HIS A 91 12.36 0.58 -23.03
CA HIS A 91 12.36 -0.44 -24.10
C HIS A 91 13.09 0.06 -25.37
N ASN A 92 13.06 1.36 -25.61
CA ASN A 92 13.83 1.98 -26.70
C ASN A 92 15.35 1.77 -26.50
N GLN A 93 15.87 1.91 -25.27
CA GLN A 93 17.28 1.59 -24.98
C GLN A 93 17.55 0.10 -25.16
N PHE A 94 16.65 -0.77 -24.71
CA PHE A 94 16.77 -2.22 -24.83
C PHE A 94 16.92 -2.65 -26.30
N LEU A 95 16.15 -2.09 -27.21
CA LEU A 95 16.20 -2.40 -28.66
C LEU A 95 17.48 -1.89 -29.32
N GLN A 96 18.20 -0.96 -28.72
CA GLN A 96 19.45 -0.41 -29.24
C GLN A 96 20.70 -1.17 -28.78
N LEU A 97 20.56 -2.13 -27.86
CA LEU A 97 21.64 -2.94 -27.37
C LEU A 97 22.18 -3.81 -28.51
N LYS A 98 23.50 -3.86 -28.64
CA LYS A 98 24.21 -4.63 -29.67
C LYS A 98 24.94 -5.81 -29.05
N GLU A 99 25.21 -6.83 -29.80
CA GLU A 99 26.08 -7.91 -29.36
C GLU A 99 27.44 -7.32 -28.96
N ASP A 100 27.77 -7.42 -27.70
CA ASP A 100 28.98 -6.89 -27.07
C ASP A 100 29.11 -7.50 -25.66
N GLU A 101 30.22 -7.26 -25.02
CA GLU A 101 30.42 -7.51 -23.60
C GLU A 101 30.05 -6.28 -22.80
N TYR A 102 29.37 -6.49 -21.70
CA TYR A 102 28.84 -5.43 -20.85
C TYR A 102 29.38 -5.55 -19.42
N GLU A 103 30.04 -4.52 -18.96
CA GLU A 103 30.41 -4.39 -17.55
C GLU A 103 29.16 -3.99 -16.75
N VAL A 104 28.79 -4.80 -15.77
CA VAL A 104 27.70 -4.57 -14.85
C VAL A 104 28.23 -4.42 -13.44
N VAL A 105 27.82 -3.34 -12.78
CA VAL A 105 28.20 -3.05 -11.39
C VAL A 105 26.97 -2.62 -10.62
N ILE A 106 26.65 -3.34 -9.55
CA ILE A 106 25.72 -2.93 -8.51
C ILE A 106 26.47 -3.09 -7.19
N ASP A 107 26.93 -1.98 -6.63
CA ASP A 107 27.55 -1.94 -5.30
C ASP A 107 26.46 -1.69 -4.28
N SER A 108 25.91 -2.78 -3.78
CA SER A 108 24.82 -2.79 -2.80
C SER A 108 25.22 -3.57 -1.55
N THR A 109 24.54 -3.30 -0.45
CA THR A 109 24.64 -4.07 0.79
C THR A 109 23.28 -4.63 1.15
N LEU A 110 23.19 -5.96 1.31
CA LEU A 110 22.01 -6.67 1.80
C LEU A 110 22.42 -7.39 3.09
N GLU A 111 22.06 -6.84 4.23
CA GLU A 111 22.42 -7.36 5.54
C GLU A 111 21.26 -7.26 6.52
N HIS A 112 21.38 -7.93 7.66
CA HIS A 112 20.41 -7.78 8.73
C HIS A 112 20.31 -6.33 9.18
N GLY A 113 19.09 -5.78 9.13
CA GLY A 113 18.82 -4.39 9.43
C GLY A 113 17.59 -4.22 10.32
N SER A 114 17.03 -3.03 10.32
CA SER A 114 15.84 -2.67 11.08
C SER A 114 14.82 -2.02 10.18
N LEU A 115 13.54 -2.32 10.40
CA LEU A 115 12.45 -1.58 9.77
C LEU A 115 12.34 -0.22 10.44
N SER A 116 12.56 0.84 9.67
CA SER A 116 12.41 2.23 10.14
C SER A 116 11.05 2.77 9.71
N TYR A 117 10.41 3.50 10.62
CA TYR A 117 9.19 4.24 10.32
C TYR A 117 9.14 5.54 11.13
N GLY A 118 8.41 6.54 10.59
CA GLY A 118 8.13 7.78 11.27
C GLY A 118 6.76 7.73 11.94
N GLU A 119 6.69 8.24 13.17
CA GLU A 119 5.44 8.41 13.89
C GLU A 119 5.40 9.80 14.53
N TYR A 120 4.30 10.54 14.31
CA TYR A 120 4.07 11.82 14.96
C TYR A 120 2.70 11.81 15.62
N PHE A 121 2.66 12.20 16.90
CA PHE A 121 1.45 12.15 17.69
C PHE A 121 1.08 13.54 18.22
N ILE A 122 -0.17 13.94 18.00
CA ILE A 122 -0.76 15.16 18.53
C ILE A 122 -1.81 14.74 19.55
N LYS A 123 -1.58 15.07 20.82
CA LYS A 123 -2.51 14.76 21.91
C LYS A 123 -3.73 15.68 21.81
N GLY A 124 -4.91 15.09 21.80
CA GLY A 124 -6.20 15.77 21.95
C GLY A 124 -6.73 15.68 23.39
N LYS A 125 -7.97 16.09 23.58
CA LYS A 125 -8.64 16.06 24.88
C LYS A 125 -9.13 14.67 25.28
N SER A 126 -9.41 13.81 24.31
CA SER A 126 -9.87 12.42 24.53
C SER A 126 -8.78 11.40 24.26
N GLU A 127 -9.01 10.16 24.73
CA GLU A 127 -8.16 9.01 24.42
C GLU A 127 -8.44 8.42 23.02
N GLY A 128 -9.55 8.83 22.36
CA GLY A 128 -9.86 8.41 21.01
C GLY A 128 -8.85 8.97 20.00
N GLU A 129 -8.41 8.12 19.07
CA GLU A 129 -7.38 8.48 18.09
C GLU A 129 -7.94 8.48 16.66
N VAL A 130 -7.50 9.45 15.87
CA VAL A 130 -7.62 9.45 14.39
C VAL A 130 -6.29 9.06 13.81
N LEU A 131 -6.25 7.96 13.05
CA LEU A 131 -5.07 7.44 12.38
C LEU A 131 -4.96 8.03 10.97
N LEU A 132 -3.84 8.65 10.66
CA LEU A 132 -3.50 9.13 9.31
C LEU A 132 -2.19 8.45 8.88
N SER A 133 -2.25 7.60 7.86
CA SER A 133 -1.11 6.78 7.43
C SER A 133 -0.77 7.03 5.97
N CYS A 134 0.52 7.03 5.65
CA CYS A 134 1.03 6.97 4.28
C CYS A 134 2.31 6.11 4.25
N TYR A 135 2.61 5.57 3.08
CA TYR A 135 3.81 4.74 2.94
C TYR A 135 4.98 5.50 2.31
N THR A 136 6.20 4.98 2.58
CA THR A 136 7.49 5.64 2.28
C THR A 136 8.43 4.78 1.46
N CYS A 137 8.01 3.60 1.00
CA CYS A 137 8.89 2.57 0.43
C CYS A 137 9.01 2.60 -1.10
N HIS A 138 8.46 3.62 -1.78
CA HIS A 138 8.52 3.74 -3.23
C HIS A 138 9.49 4.88 -3.62
N PRO A 139 10.81 4.60 -3.73
CA PRO A 139 11.79 5.63 -4.02
C PRO A 139 11.55 6.26 -5.39
N SER A 140 11.63 7.57 -5.48
CA SER A 140 11.45 8.38 -6.70
C SER A 140 10.07 8.32 -7.34
N MET A 141 9.05 7.80 -6.67
CA MET A 141 7.67 7.88 -7.11
C MET A 141 6.99 9.09 -6.48
N CYS A 142 6.57 10.05 -7.30
CA CYS A 142 6.02 11.32 -6.80
C CYS A 142 4.56 11.18 -6.33
N ASN A 143 3.69 10.62 -7.17
CA ASN A 143 2.31 10.40 -6.76
C ASN A 143 2.19 9.19 -5.83
N ASP A 144 2.98 8.18 -6.06
CA ASP A 144 3.03 6.89 -5.37
C ASP A 144 4.35 6.69 -4.57
N ASN A 145 4.62 7.35 -3.40
CA ASN A 145 3.66 8.11 -2.62
C ASN A 145 4.27 9.36 -1.93
N LEU A 146 5.20 10.07 -2.57
CA LEU A 146 5.67 11.35 -2.01
C LEU A 146 4.50 12.33 -1.82
N SER A 147 3.47 12.26 -2.65
CA SER A 147 2.26 13.07 -2.53
C SER A 147 1.56 12.88 -1.19
N GLY A 148 1.42 11.64 -0.72
CA GLY A 148 0.83 11.30 0.59
C GLY A 148 1.70 11.79 1.74
N ILE A 149 3.03 11.64 1.64
CA ILE A 149 3.99 12.12 2.65
C ILE A 149 3.87 13.63 2.81
N VAL A 150 3.88 14.38 1.70
CA VAL A 150 3.73 15.85 1.70
C VAL A 150 2.38 16.24 2.30
N LEU A 151 1.29 15.60 1.85
CA LEU A 151 -0.05 15.88 2.37
C LEU A 151 -0.10 15.73 3.89
N LEU A 152 0.30 14.58 4.44
CA LEU A 152 0.21 14.30 5.88
C LEU A 152 1.15 15.19 6.68
N THR A 153 2.33 15.54 6.16
CA THR A 153 3.25 16.49 6.81
C THR A 153 2.62 17.87 6.95
N PHE A 154 1.99 18.37 5.89
CA PHE A 154 1.30 19.68 5.95
C PHE A 154 0.05 19.63 6.83
N LEU A 155 -0.69 18.52 6.82
CA LEU A 155 -1.83 18.32 7.74
C LEU A 155 -1.38 18.38 9.20
N ALA A 156 -0.34 17.60 9.56
CA ALA A 156 0.21 17.62 10.91
C ALA A 156 0.65 19.02 11.34
N LYS A 157 1.35 19.74 10.45
CA LYS A 157 1.77 21.15 10.67
C LYS A 157 0.56 22.06 10.90
N HIS A 158 -0.52 21.86 10.15
CA HIS A 158 -1.70 22.72 10.22
C HIS A 158 -2.50 22.50 11.51
N ILE A 159 -2.75 21.23 11.89
CA ILE A 159 -3.62 20.92 13.01
C ILE A 159 -2.92 20.93 14.38
N LYS A 160 -1.58 20.90 14.45
CA LYS A 160 -0.84 20.77 15.73
C LYS A 160 -1.15 21.87 16.75
N ASN A 161 -1.61 23.03 16.33
CA ASN A 161 -1.92 24.16 17.18
C ASN A 161 -3.44 24.35 17.42
N LEU A 162 -4.27 23.44 16.88
CA LEU A 162 -5.71 23.48 17.10
C LEU A 162 -6.09 22.82 18.43
N SER A 163 -7.21 23.26 19.04
CA SER A 163 -7.78 22.61 20.21
C SER A 163 -8.64 21.42 19.76
N LEU A 164 -8.05 20.24 19.74
CA LEU A 164 -8.65 19.02 19.16
C LEU A 164 -9.31 18.17 20.25
N GLN A 165 -10.42 17.51 19.92
CA GLN A 165 -11.10 16.53 20.78
C GLN A 165 -10.40 15.17 20.66
N TYR A 166 -10.23 14.66 19.42
CA TYR A 166 -9.46 13.45 19.17
C TYR A 166 -7.96 13.68 19.25
N SER A 167 -7.21 12.66 19.63
CA SER A 167 -5.76 12.61 19.40
C SER A 167 -5.50 12.20 17.96
N TYR A 168 -4.43 12.69 17.36
CA TYR A 168 -4.08 12.40 15.96
C TYR A 168 -2.73 11.69 15.88
N ARG A 169 -2.73 10.53 15.20
CA ARG A 169 -1.53 9.73 14.97
C ARG A 169 -1.22 9.71 13.48
N PHE A 170 -0.05 10.23 13.13
CA PHE A 170 0.48 10.20 11.78
C PHE A 170 1.52 9.10 11.68
N LEU A 171 1.38 8.21 10.69
CA LEU A 171 2.31 7.14 10.39
C LEU A 171 2.91 7.34 8.99
N PHE A 172 4.25 7.24 8.94
CA PHE A 172 5.04 7.23 7.72
C PHE A 172 5.81 5.91 7.72
N ILE A 173 5.30 4.91 7.03
CA ILE A 173 5.70 3.50 7.19
C ILE A 173 6.02 2.87 5.84
N PRO A 174 6.89 1.85 5.75
CA PRO A 174 6.94 1.00 4.56
C PRO A 174 5.58 0.34 4.33
N GLU A 175 5.09 0.37 3.09
CA GLU A 175 3.79 -0.21 2.74
C GLU A 175 3.72 -1.68 3.15
N THR A 176 2.53 -2.12 3.58
CA THR A 176 2.23 -3.48 4.02
C THR A 176 3.01 -3.88 5.28
N ILE A 177 4.32 -4.11 5.18
CA ILE A 177 5.12 -4.62 6.31
C ILE A 177 5.21 -3.61 7.46
N GLY A 178 5.24 -2.31 7.15
CA GLY A 178 5.24 -1.26 8.17
C GLY A 178 3.92 -1.22 8.95
N ALA A 179 2.78 -1.34 8.26
CA ALA A 179 1.48 -1.43 8.90
C ALA A 179 1.35 -2.68 9.77
N ILE A 180 1.78 -3.84 9.27
CA ILE A 180 1.77 -5.11 10.02
C ILE A 180 2.61 -4.99 11.30
N VAL A 181 3.85 -4.51 11.18
CA VAL A 181 4.75 -4.36 12.33
C VAL A 181 4.21 -3.34 13.32
N TRP A 182 3.68 -2.21 12.83
CA TRP A 182 3.10 -1.20 13.71
C TRP A 182 1.89 -1.76 14.48
N LEU A 183 0.96 -2.45 13.82
CA LEU A 183 -0.20 -3.09 14.43
C LEU A 183 0.21 -4.13 15.48
N TYR A 184 1.17 -4.99 15.16
CA TYR A 184 1.69 -5.98 16.11
C TYR A 184 2.27 -5.33 17.37
N ARG A 185 3.06 -4.27 17.21
CA ARG A 185 3.71 -3.60 18.36
C ARG A 185 2.77 -2.75 19.20
N ASN A 186 1.66 -2.31 18.62
CA ASN A 186 0.70 -1.42 19.27
C ASN A 186 -0.67 -2.09 19.51
N GLU A 187 -0.74 -3.42 19.42
CA GLU A 187 -1.99 -4.16 19.48
C GLU A 187 -2.88 -3.78 20.67
N GLN A 188 -2.29 -3.60 21.84
CA GLN A 188 -3.00 -3.18 23.07
C GLN A 188 -3.60 -1.77 22.98
N ASN A 189 -3.18 -0.94 22.05
CA ASN A 189 -3.61 0.45 21.89
C ASN A 189 -4.52 0.66 20.67
N VAL A 190 -4.64 -0.32 19.76
CA VAL A 190 -5.41 -0.13 18.52
C VAL A 190 -6.89 0.12 18.77
N ALA A 191 -7.45 -0.30 19.92
CA ALA A 191 -8.82 -0.01 20.30
C ALA A 191 -9.10 1.49 20.50
N LYS A 192 -8.05 2.31 20.69
CA LYS A 192 -8.16 3.78 20.76
C LYS A 192 -8.43 4.40 19.38
N ILE A 193 -8.08 3.72 18.29
CA ILE A 193 -8.31 4.20 16.91
C ILE A 193 -9.80 4.15 16.62
N LYS A 194 -10.41 5.32 16.53
CA LYS A 194 -11.85 5.49 16.24
C LYS A 194 -12.12 5.80 14.78
N HIS A 195 -11.15 6.38 14.10
CA HIS A 195 -11.22 6.76 12.68
C HIS A 195 -9.84 6.66 12.06
N GLY A 196 -9.79 6.46 10.76
CA GLY A 196 -8.51 6.54 10.06
C GLY A 196 -8.64 6.71 8.55
N LEU A 197 -7.58 7.28 7.96
CA LEU A 197 -7.42 7.43 6.52
C LEU A 197 -6.00 7.07 6.11
N VAL A 198 -5.89 6.31 5.03
CA VAL A 198 -4.63 6.12 4.29
C VAL A 198 -4.58 7.11 3.14
N ALA A 199 -3.51 7.90 3.11
CA ALA A 199 -3.23 8.89 2.07
C ALA A 199 -2.25 8.31 1.06
N THR A 200 -2.72 8.08 -0.16
CA THR A 200 -1.93 7.56 -1.28
C THR A 200 -2.41 8.16 -2.59
N CYS A 201 -1.49 8.44 -3.51
CA CYS A 201 -1.80 8.94 -4.86
C CYS A 201 -2.77 10.13 -4.82
N VAL A 202 -2.36 11.20 -4.13
CA VAL A 202 -3.23 12.36 -3.85
C VAL A 202 -2.87 13.61 -4.65
N GLY A 203 -1.92 13.51 -5.61
CA GLY A 203 -1.35 14.66 -6.32
C GLY A 203 -1.64 14.75 -7.82
N ASP A 204 -2.31 13.75 -8.41
CA ASP A 204 -2.65 13.70 -9.83
C ASP A 204 -3.97 14.42 -10.17
N SER A 205 -4.29 14.52 -11.47
CA SER A 205 -5.48 15.21 -11.96
C SER A 205 -6.78 14.42 -11.88
N GLY A 206 -6.72 13.16 -11.42
CA GLY A 206 -7.90 12.30 -11.34
C GLY A 206 -8.93 12.79 -10.31
N ILE A 207 -10.12 12.24 -10.40
CA ILE A 207 -11.20 12.54 -9.45
C ILE A 207 -10.89 11.93 -8.09
N LEU A 208 -11.33 12.58 -7.03
CA LEU A 208 -11.22 12.04 -5.69
C LEU A 208 -12.01 10.74 -5.58
N THR A 209 -11.33 9.70 -5.13
CA THR A 209 -11.89 8.37 -4.94
C THR A 209 -11.75 7.96 -3.48
N TYR A 210 -12.85 7.69 -2.83
CA TYR A 210 -12.88 7.17 -1.47
C TYR A 210 -13.18 5.67 -1.47
N LYS A 211 -12.26 4.87 -0.95
CA LYS A 211 -12.50 3.47 -0.60
C LYS A 211 -12.89 3.39 0.86
N LYS A 212 -14.10 2.91 1.12
CA LYS A 212 -14.63 2.74 2.48
C LYS A 212 -13.78 1.80 3.32
N SER A 213 -13.91 1.94 4.64
CA SER A 213 -13.45 0.92 5.57
C SER A 213 -14.15 -0.42 5.34
N ARG A 214 -13.61 -1.51 5.91
CA ARG A 214 -14.28 -2.83 5.85
C ARG A 214 -15.67 -2.82 6.51
N GLN A 215 -15.86 -1.96 7.50
CA GLN A 215 -17.16 -1.77 8.15
C GLN A 215 -18.20 -1.14 7.21
N GLY A 216 -17.77 -0.35 6.21
CA GLY A 216 -18.59 0.21 5.14
C GLY A 216 -19.53 1.34 5.53
N ASN A 217 -19.85 1.50 6.82
CA ASN A 217 -20.76 2.47 7.39
C ASN A 217 -20.22 3.15 8.65
N ALA A 218 -18.94 3.00 8.97
CA ALA A 218 -18.31 3.67 10.09
C ALA A 218 -18.45 5.20 10.00
N GLU A 219 -18.32 5.92 11.11
CA GLU A 219 -18.41 7.38 11.13
C GLU A 219 -17.44 8.04 10.14
N ILE A 220 -16.23 7.51 10.01
CA ILE A 220 -15.26 8.00 9.01
C ILE A 220 -15.80 7.86 7.58
N ASP A 221 -16.47 6.73 7.27
CA ASP A 221 -17.05 6.50 5.95
C ASP A 221 -18.13 7.56 5.65
N GLN A 222 -19.02 7.80 6.61
CA GLN A 222 -20.09 8.78 6.45
C GLN A 222 -19.54 10.20 6.37
N THR A 223 -18.55 10.53 7.20
CA THR A 223 -17.91 11.85 7.22
C THR A 223 -17.22 12.18 5.91
N VAL A 224 -16.45 11.24 5.37
CA VAL A 224 -15.77 11.46 4.06
C VAL A 224 -16.80 11.61 2.95
N ILE A 225 -17.84 10.77 2.92
CA ILE A 225 -18.91 10.85 1.92
C ILE A 225 -19.62 12.20 2.01
N GLU A 226 -19.94 12.69 3.22
CA GLU A 226 -20.56 13.99 3.41
C GLU A 226 -19.69 15.13 2.89
N VAL A 227 -18.39 15.12 3.22
CA VAL A 227 -17.43 16.15 2.77
C VAL A 227 -17.32 16.15 1.24
N LEU A 228 -17.23 14.98 0.61
CA LEU A 228 -17.16 14.86 -0.84
C LEU A 228 -18.45 15.34 -1.52
N LYS A 229 -19.62 14.96 -1.00
CA LYS A 229 -20.92 15.44 -1.50
C LYS A 229 -21.03 16.97 -1.43
N LYS A 230 -20.58 17.57 -0.33
CA LYS A 230 -20.65 19.04 -0.12
C LYS A 230 -19.60 19.80 -0.91
N SER A 231 -18.60 19.13 -1.47
CA SER A 231 -17.54 19.83 -2.22
C SER A 231 -18.01 20.39 -3.56
N GLY A 232 -19.03 19.81 -4.17
CA GLY A 232 -19.48 20.14 -5.53
C GLY A 232 -18.59 19.57 -6.64
N ASP A 233 -17.50 18.88 -6.29
CA ASP A 233 -16.58 18.27 -7.23
C ASP A 233 -17.05 16.86 -7.64
N ASN A 234 -16.55 16.37 -8.77
CA ASN A 234 -16.74 14.96 -9.15
C ASN A 234 -15.93 14.07 -8.20
N TYR A 235 -16.56 13.02 -7.72
CA TYR A 235 -15.91 12.03 -6.84
C TYR A 235 -16.44 10.62 -7.10
N LYS A 236 -15.72 9.62 -6.60
CA LYS A 236 -16.13 8.21 -6.63
C LYS A 236 -16.07 7.61 -5.21
N ILE A 237 -17.07 6.82 -4.86
CA ILE A 237 -17.08 6.01 -3.65
C ILE A 237 -16.99 4.54 -4.07
N THR A 238 -16.10 3.79 -3.44
CA THR A 238 -15.97 2.34 -3.64
C THR A 238 -16.14 1.63 -2.32
N ASN A 239 -16.70 0.43 -2.35
CA ASN A 239 -16.71 -0.43 -1.18
C ASN A 239 -15.30 -0.91 -0.85
N PHE A 240 -15.14 -1.44 0.36
CA PHE A 240 -13.90 -2.08 0.76
C PHE A 240 -13.59 -3.27 -0.16
N GLU A 241 -12.35 -3.36 -0.55
CA GLU A 241 -11.75 -4.53 -1.18
C GLU A 241 -10.41 -4.81 -0.49
N PRO A 242 -10.06 -6.06 -0.18
CA PRO A 242 -8.85 -6.42 0.55
C PRO A 242 -7.59 -6.35 -0.33
N LEU A 243 -7.53 -5.34 -1.18
CA LEU A 243 -6.43 -5.02 -2.09
C LEU A 243 -6.20 -3.52 -2.08
N GLY A 244 -5.02 -3.07 -2.40
CA GLY A 244 -4.64 -1.66 -2.41
C GLY A 244 -3.53 -1.41 -1.40
N SER A 245 -3.61 -0.32 -0.64
CA SER A 245 -2.58 0.09 0.30
C SER A 245 -2.81 -0.44 1.73
N ASP A 246 -2.26 0.24 2.72
CA ASP A 246 -2.21 -0.20 4.13
C ASP A 246 -3.57 -0.34 4.81
N GLU A 247 -4.63 0.31 4.29
CA GLU A 247 -5.97 0.18 4.86
C GLU A 247 -6.44 -1.28 4.95
N ARG A 248 -5.96 -2.16 4.05
CA ARG A 248 -6.27 -3.59 4.09
C ARG A 248 -5.70 -4.30 5.32
N GLN A 249 -4.57 -3.82 5.88
CA GLN A 249 -3.97 -4.36 7.09
C GLN A 249 -4.73 -3.87 8.34
N PHE A 250 -5.03 -2.57 8.40
CA PHE A 250 -5.84 -1.98 9.47
C PHE A 250 -7.26 -2.56 9.50
N CYS A 251 -7.81 -2.87 8.34
CA CYS A 251 -9.15 -3.47 8.16
C CYS A 251 -9.15 -5.01 8.17
N SER A 252 -8.03 -5.68 8.46
CA SER A 252 -8.01 -7.14 8.53
C SER A 252 -9.00 -7.67 9.59
N PRO A 253 -9.56 -8.88 9.44
CA PRO A 253 -10.65 -9.36 10.30
C PRO A 253 -10.37 -9.27 11.79
N GLY A 254 -9.12 -9.53 12.20
CA GLY A 254 -8.72 -9.54 13.60
C GLY A 254 -8.54 -8.15 14.22
N PHE A 255 -8.45 -7.09 13.41
CA PHE A 255 -8.39 -5.70 13.88
C PHE A 255 -9.66 -4.94 13.53
N ASN A 256 -10.16 -5.07 12.31
CA ASN A 256 -11.37 -4.44 11.78
C ASN A 256 -11.51 -2.94 12.14
N LEU A 257 -10.38 -2.21 12.04
CA LEU A 257 -10.36 -0.79 12.35
C LEU A 257 -11.11 0.01 11.28
N PRO A 258 -11.77 1.11 11.67
CA PRO A 258 -12.52 1.98 10.75
C PRO A 258 -11.55 2.87 9.97
N VAL A 259 -10.81 2.29 9.03
CA VAL A 259 -9.79 2.97 8.22
C VAL A 259 -10.14 2.86 6.76
N GLY A 260 -10.42 4.01 6.13
CA GLY A 260 -10.63 4.11 4.69
C GLY A 260 -9.40 4.62 3.94
N SER A 261 -9.49 4.76 2.62
CA SER A 261 -8.46 5.40 1.81
C SER A 261 -9.07 6.48 0.93
N LEU A 262 -8.58 7.70 1.07
CA LEU A 262 -8.99 8.83 0.24
C LEU A 262 -7.82 9.22 -0.68
N ARG A 263 -8.01 9.03 -1.98
CA ARG A 263 -7.01 9.21 -3.02
C ARG A 263 -7.62 9.84 -4.27
N ARG A 264 -6.78 10.16 -5.25
CA ARG A 264 -7.25 10.54 -6.58
C ARG A 264 -7.38 9.30 -7.46
N THR A 265 -6.59 9.14 -8.48
CA THR A 265 -6.70 7.96 -9.34
C THR A 265 -6.32 6.67 -8.60
N LYS A 266 -7.19 5.65 -8.72
CA LYS A 266 -6.91 4.34 -8.13
C LYS A 266 -5.75 3.65 -8.87
N PRO A 267 -4.66 3.25 -8.21
CA PRO A 267 -3.68 2.36 -8.81
C PRO A 267 -4.29 1.00 -9.23
N PRO A 268 -3.87 0.37 -10.32
CA PRO A 268 -2.89 0.82 -11.32
C PRO A 268 -3.53 1.56 -12.52
N ASN A 269 -4.65 2.28 -12.34
CA ASN A 269 -5.48 2.81 -13.43
C ASN A 269 -4.94 4.08 -14.09
N PHE A 270 -3.69 4.46 -13.82
CA PHE A 270 -3.01 5.54 -14.51
C PHE A 270 -1.71 5.03 -15.15
N PRO A 271 -1.41 5.47 -16.39
CA PRO A 271 -0.27 4.94 -17.16
C PRO A 271 1.09 5.20 -16.50
N GLU A 272 1.18 6.24 -15.69
CA GLU A 272 2.40 6.66 -15.00
C GLU A 272 2.75 5.74 -13.81
N TYR A 273 1.79 4.94 -13.34
CA TYR A 273 1.97 4.07 -12.18
C TYR A 273 3.17 3.13 -12.33
N HIS A 274 4.06 3.15 -11.35
CA HIS A 274 5.29 2.36 -11.31
C HIS A 274 6.19 2.55 -12.54
N THR A 275 6.29 3.81 -13.00
CA THR A 275 7.18 4.20 -14.11
C THR A 275 7.87 5.53 -13.82
N SER A 276 8.88 5.86 -14.64
CA SER A 276 9.57 7.16 -14.58
C SER A 276 8.68 8.38 -14.91
N ALA A 277 7.45 8.16 -15.37
CA ALA A 277 6.47 9.22 -15.60
C ALA A 277 5.74 9.65 -14.31
N ASP A 278 5.82 8.87 -13.22
CA ASP A 278 5.36 9.30 -11.90
C ASP A 278 6.38 10.27 -11.27
N ASN A 279 6.38 11.49 -11.74
CA ASN A 279 7.36 12.53 -11.42
C ASN A 279 6.68 13.86 -11.05
N THR A 280 7.49 14.92 -10.86
CA THR A 280 7.01 16.25 -10.48
C THR A 280 6.19 16.95 -11.57
N GLU A 281 6.27 16.48 -12.82
CA GLU A 281 5.40 17.00 -13.89
C GLU A 281 4.02 16.36 -13.87
N PHE A 282 3.91 15.13 -13.39
CA PHE A 282 2.63 14.43 -13.20
C PHE A 282 1.88 14.97 -11.98
N VAL A 283 2.54 15.11 -10.84
CA VAL A 283 1.99 15.70 -9.62
C VAL A 283 1.91 17.21 -9.72
N LYS A 284 0.74 17.81 -9.40
CA LYS A 284 0.52 19.24 -9.48
C LYS A 284 0.09 19.83 -8.13
N ALA A 285 0.68 20.97 -7.79
CA ALA A 285 0.38 21.71 -6.55
C ALA A 285 -1.11 21.95 -6.33
N LYS A 286 -1.86 22.28 -7.38
CA LYS A 286 -3.32 22.51 -7.29
C LYS A 286 -4.10 21.28 -6.82
N TYR A 287 -3.70 20.08 -7.26
CA TYR A 287 -4.38 18.84 -6.86
C TYR A 287 -3.98 18.39 -5.45
N LEU A 288 -2.72 18.63 -5.07
CA LEU A 288 -2.29 18.44 -3.68
C LEU A 288 -3.04 19.39 -2.74
N ALA A 289 -3.18 20.67 -3.11
CA ALA A 289 -3.92 21.65 -2.32
C ALA A 289 -5.41 21.29 -2.20
N ASP A 290 -6.02 20.80 -3.27
CA ASP A 290 -7.41 20.34 -3.24
C ASP A 290 -7.57 19.10 -2.35
N SER A 291 -6.70 18.10 -2.48
CA SER A 291 -6.68 16.93 -1.60
C SER A 291 -6.49 17.34 -0.14
N PHE A 292 -5.54 18.25 0.15
CA PHE A 292 -5.33 18.81 1.48
C PHE A 292 -6.60 19.47 2.04
N SER A 293 -7.29 20.27 1.22
CA SER A 293 -8.55 20.91 1.63
C SER A 293 -9.63 19.88 2.02
N LYS A 294 -9.73 18.75 1.29
CA LYS A 294 -10.69 17.70 1.62
C LYS A 294 -10.33 16.99 2.94
N TYR A 295 -9.05 16.66 3.13
CA TYR A 295 -8.58 16.04 4.38
C TYR A 295 -8.80 16.93 5.59
N ILE A 296 -8.52 18.24 5.50
CA ILE A 296 -8.82 19.20 6.58
C ILE A 296 -10.32 19.25 6.87
N LYS A 297 -11.17 19.29 5.84
CA LYS A 297 -12.63 19.29 6.03
C LYS A 297 -13.11 18.01 6.71
N VAL A 298 -12.53 16.86 6.40
CA VAL A 298 -12.83 15.59 7.10
C VAL A 298 -12.43 15.68 8.57
N ILE A 299 -11.21 16.16 8.87
CA ILE A 299 -10.73 16.35 10.24
C ILE A 299 -11.69 17.28 11.03
N LEU A 300 -11.97 18.46 10.49
CA LEU A 300 -12.85 19.42 11.15
C LEU A 300 -14.27 18.86 11.37
N LYS A 301 -14.76 18.06 10.44
CA LYS A 301 -16.07 17.42 10.56
C LYS A 301 -16.09 16.32 11.62
N LEU A 302 -15.03 15.53 11.75
CA LEU A 302 -14.87 14.57 12.84
C LEU A 302 -14.85 15.27 14.21
N GLU A 303 -14.13 16.39 14.33
CA GLU A 303 -14.08 17.21 15.55
C GLU A 303 -15.46 17.80 15.90
N GLU A 304 -16.22 18.29 14.91
CA GLU A 304 -17.59 18.78 15.07
C GLU A 304 -18.55 17.68 15.56
N ASN A 305 -18.37 16.46 15.06
CA ASN A 305 -19.22 15.32 15.37
C ASN A 305 -18.85 14.62 16.69
N PHE A 306 -17.75 15.02 17.34
CA PHE A 306 -17.27 14.38 18.56
C PHE A 306 -18.39 14.27 19.61
N GLY A 307 -18.66 13.06 20.07
CA GLY A 307 -19.70 12.75 21.05
C GLY A 307 -21.14 12.83 20.54
N LYS A 308 -21.39 13.20 19.26
CA LYS A 308 -22.73 13.28 18.68
C LYS A 308 -23.10 12.02 17.89
N PHE A 309 -22.10 11.25 17.47
CA PHE A 309 -22.32 10.04 16.69
C PHE A 309 -22.73 8.89 17.61
N TYR A 310 -24.03 8.72 17.78
CA TYR A 310 -24.56 7.46 18.28
C TYR A 310 -24.51 6.49 17.10
N SER A 311 -23.60 5.52 17.12
CA SER A 311 -23.72 4.40 16.22
C SER A 311 -25.11 3.80 16.44
N LYS A 312 -26.03 4.01 15.52
CA LYS A 312 -27.04 3.01 15.28
C LYS A 312 -26.23 1.80 14.83
N THR A 313 -25.77 1.01 15.78
CA THR A 313 -25.48 -0.38 15.54
C THR A 313 -26.80 -0.93 15.04
N ASN A 314 -26.96 -0.93 13.71
CA ASN A 314 -27.87 -1.88 13.11
C ASN A 314 -27.24 -3.26 13.42
N GLU A 315 -27.46 -3.74 14.63
CA GLU A 315 -27.35 -5.15 14.98
C GLU A 315 -28.37 -5.99 14.17
N GLU A 316 -29.20 -5.32 13.38
CA GLU A 316 -29.99 -5.87 12.28
C GLU A 316 -29.26 -5.82 10.92
N GLU A 317 -27.94 -5.84 10.81
CA GLU A 317 -27.32 -6.48 9.66
C GLU A 317 -27.66 -7.97 9.79
N GLN A 318 -28.81 -8.25 9.21
CA GLN A 318 -29.32 -9.54 8.79
C GLN A 318 -28.34 -10.66 9.16
N SER A 319 -28.65 -11.37 10.23
CA SER A 319 -28.36 -12.79 10.24
C SER A 319 -28.99 -13.35 8.96
N GLU A 320 -28.29 -13.21 7.84
CA GLU A 320 -28.63 -13.91 6.61
C GLU A 320 -28.71 -15.36 7.03
N ILE A 321 -29.90 -15.90 6.95
CA ILE A 321 -30.19 -17.30 7.26
C ILE A 321 -29.38 -18.07 6.24
N TYR A 322 -28.17 -18.53 6.67
CA TYR A 322 -27.35 -19.39 5.84
C TYR A 322 -28.21 -20.58 5.38
N SER A 323 -28.27 -20.79 4.07
CA SER A 323 -28.88 -22.01 3.57
C SER A 323 -28.07 -23.21 4.10
N LYS A 324 -28.72 -24.37 4.31
CA LYS A 324 -28.02 -25.60 4.77
C LYS A 324 -26.81 -26.00 3.90
N ASN A 325 -26.64 -25.38 2.73
CA ASN A 325 -25.56 -25.64 1.77
C ASN A 325 -24.48 -24.55 1.73
N ASP A 326 -24.56 -23.52 2.56
CA ASP A 326 -23.57 -22.45 2.58
C ASP A 326 -22.35 -22.89 3.38
N GLN A 327 -21.17 -22.71 2.78
CA GLN A 327 -19.89 -23.01 3.43
C GLN A 327 -19.34 -21.74 4.07
N VAL A 328 -19.03 -21.83 5.36
CA VAL A 328 -18.45 -20.75 6.15
C VAL A 328 -17.11 -21.19 6.70
N PHE A 329 -16.11 -20.32 6.57
CA PHE A 329 -14.77 -20.56 7.06
C PHE A 329 -14.34 -19.52 8.08
N LEU A 330 -13.41 -19.91 8.94
CA LEU A 330 -12.72 -19.04 9.88
C LEU A 330 -11.24 -18.94 9.49
N ASN A 331 -10.77 -17.72 9.30
CA ASN A 331 -9.35 -17.45 9.10
C ASN A 331 -8.59 -17.69 10.41
N LEU A 332 -7.59 -18.56 10.37
CA LEU A 332 -6.77 -18.91 11.54
C LEU A 332 -5.68 -17.86 11.82
N ASN A 333 -5.43 -16.94 10.89
CA ASN A 333 -4.52 -15.81 11.02
C ASN A 333 -5.24 -14.51 10.67
N PRO A 334 -6.23 -14.06 11.49
CA PRO A 334 -7.13 -12.97 11.11
C PRO A 334 -6.48 -11.58 11.20
N LYS A 335 -5.31 -11.44 11.85
CA LYS A 335 -4.59 -10.18 12.03
C LYS A 335 -3.61 -9.97 10.89
N CYS A 336 -3.88 -8.97 10.05
CA CYS A 336 -3.12 -8.68 8.84
C CYS A 336 -3.16 -9.83 7.81
N GLU A 337 -2.33 -9.74 6.78
CA GLU A 337 -2.16 -10.81 5.79
C GLU A 337 -1.01 -11.74 6.19
N PRO A 338 -1.18 -13.06 6.02
CA PRO A 338 -0.11 -14.00 6.28
C PRO A 338 0.96 -13.92 5.18
N LYS A 339 2.21 -14.25 5.52
CA LYS A 339 3.31 -14.36 4.55
C LYS A 339 3.15 -15.64 3.72
N LEU A 340 2.62 -15.53 2.51
CA LEU A 340 2.23 -16.67 1.65
C LEU A 340 3.33 -17.15 0.69
N ASP A 341 4.45 -16.44 0.55
CA ASP A 341 5.58 -16.83 -0.30
C ASP A 341 6.16 -18.19 0.08
N LYS A 342 6.25 -18.50 1.38
CA LYS A 342 6.69 -19.81 1.88
C LYS A 342 5.71 -20.96 1.56
N THR A 343 4.49 -20.65 1.16
CA THR A 343 3.47 -21.64 0.78
C THR A 343 3.48 -21.98 -0.71
N GLY A 344 4.30 -21.30 -1.51
CA GLY A 344 4.38 -21.45 -2.97
C GLY A 344 3.19 -20.84 -3.72
N ILE A 345 2.37 -20.03 -3.04
CA ILE A 345 1.14 -19.47 -3.59
C ILE A 345 1.40 -18.14 -4.36
N TYR A 346 2.46 -17.40 -4.03
CA TYR A 346 2.82 -16.15 -4.69
C TYR A 346 3.84 -16.32 -5.81
N ARG A 347 3.75 -15.45 -6.84
CA ARG A 347 4.76 -15.33 -7.90
C ARG A 347 6.05 -14.68 -7.40
N LYS A 348 7.13 -14.90 -8.16
CA LYS A 348 8.50 -14.58 -7.77
C LYS A 348 8.89 -13.09 -7.89
N ILE A 349 8.16 -12.26 -8.67
CA ILE A 349 8.54 -10.87 -8.97
C ILE A 349 7.38 -9.94 -8.63
N GLY A 350 7.64 -8.91 -7.81
CA GLY A 350 6.67 -7.88 -7.48
C GLY A 350 6.37 -6.97 -8.68
N GLY A 351 5.09 -6.56 -8.83
CA GLY A 351 4.62 -5.66 -9.89
C GLY A 351 3.91 -6.36 -11.06
N GLU A 352 3.78 -7.69 -11.07
CA GLU A 352 2.96 -8.41 -12.06
C GLU A 352 1.53 -8.62 -11.55
N LYS A 353 0.53 -8.55 -12.48
CA LYS A 353 -0.87 -8.85 -12.14
C LYS A 353 -1.06 -10.34 -11.87
N ASP A 354 -1.54 -10.68 -10.66
CA ASP A 354 -1.91 -12.04 -10.31
C ASP A 354 -3.37 -12.10 -9.84
N ASN A 355 -4.25 -12.68 -10.67
CA ASN A 355 -5.67 -12.84 -10.34
C ASN A 355 -5.90 -13.82 -9.17
N ASN A 356 -4.97 -14.74 -8.92
CA ASN A 356 -5.07 -15.68 -7.81
C ASN A 356 -4.82 -14.98 -6.47
N ALA A 357 -3.87 -14.03 -6.42
CA ALA A 357 -3.59 -13.26 -5.21
C ALA A 357 -4.82 -12.48 -4.75
N LEU A 358 -5.54 -11.85 -5.68
CA LEU A 358 -6.79 -11.13 -5.35
C LEU A 358 -7.84 -12.06 -4.72
N THR A 359 -8.06 -13.25 -5.30
CA THR A 359 -9.03 -14.22 -4.77
C THR A 359 -8.63 -14.68 -3.37
N ILE A 360 -7.35 -14.98 -3.15
CA ILE A 360 -6.81 -15.36 -1.84
C ILE A 360 -7.09 -14.27 -0.80
N MET A 361 -6.83 -13.02 -1.13
CA MET A 361 -7.05 -11.90 -0.21
C MET A 361 -8.53 -11.72 0.14
N TRP A 362 -9.44 -11.90 -0.83
CA TRP A 362 -10.88 -11.88 -0.58
C TRP A 362 -11.31 -13.00 0.36
N VAL A 363 -10.87 -14.22 0.10
CA VAL A 363 -11.21 -15.38 0.94
C VAL A 363 -10.64 -15.21 2.35
N LEU A 364 -9.36 -14.84 2.50
CA LEU A 364 -8.75 -14.64 3.83
C LEU A 364 -9.42 -13.51 4.61
N ASN A 365 -9.80 -12.41 3.95
CA ASN A 365 -10.37 -11.26 4.65
C ASN A 365 -11.81 -11.49 5.11
N TYR A 366 -12.62 -12.20 4.32
CA TYR A 366 -14.03 -12.44 4.64
C TYR A 366 -14.33 -13.83 5.18
N SER A 367 -13.33 -14.69 5.36
CA SER A 367 -13.47 -15.92 6.18
C SER A 367 -13.38 -15.56 7.68
N ASP A 368 -14.33 -14.81 8.17
CA ASP A 368 -14.40 -14.31 9.55
C ASP A 368 -15.43 -15.06 10.42
N GLY A 369 -15.96 -16.16 9.91
CA GLY A 369 -16.99 -16.96 10.58
C GLY A 369 -18.41 -16.40 10.43
N LYS A 370 -18.58 -15.26 9.72
CA LYS A 370 -19.87 -14.59 9.53
C LYS A 370 -20.29 -14.49 8.07
N HIS A 371 -19.37 -14.64 7.13
CA HIS A 371 -19.64 -14.60 5.70
C HIS A 371 -19.48 -15.98 5.09
N SER A 372 -20.44 -16.36 4.25
CA SER A 372 -20.36 -17.56 3.45
C SER A 372 -19.47 -17.36 2.21
N LEU A 373 -19.04 -18.44 1.58
CA LEU A 373 -18.33 -18.35 0.30
C LEU A 373 -19.17 -17.68 -0.80
N ARG A 374 -20.50 -17.79 -0.70
CA ARG A 374 -21.43 -17.12 -1.62
C ARG A 374 -21.40 -15.61 -1.40
N ASP A 375 -21.38 -15.15 -0.14
CA ASP A 375 -21.25 -13.73 0.18
C ASP A 375 -19.94 -13.17 -0.33
N ILE A 376 -18.84 -13.92 -0.17
CA ILE A 376 -17.53 -13.52 -0.68
C ILE A 376 -17.57 -13.37 -2.22
N SER A 377 -18.19 -14.31 -2.92
CA SER A 377 -18.35 -14.25 -4.36
C SER A 377 -19.17 -13.04 -4.81
N LEU A 378 -20.31 -12.78 -4.16
CA LEU A 378 -21.16 -11.64 -4.46
C LEU A 378 -20.45 -10.29 -4.20
N ARG A 379 -19.74 -10.16 -3.07
CA ARG A 379 -19.01 -8.94 -2.70
C ARG A 379 -17.83 -8.66 -3.62
N SER A 380 -17.11 -9.71 -4.01
CA SER A 380 -15.90 -9.62 -4.83
C SER A 380 -16.17 -9.52 -6.33
N GLY A 381 -17.33 -10.02 -6.78
CA GLY A 381 -17.61 -10.24 -8.18
C GLY A 381 -16.81 -11.39 -8.82
N ILE A 382 -16.09 -12.17 -8.00
CA ILE A 382 -15.30 -13.33 -8.44
C ILE A 382 -16.21 -14.55 -8.52
N ASP A 383 -16.01 -15.35 -9.55
CA ASP A 383 -16.76 -16.58 -9.76
C ASP A 383 -16.76 -17.50 -8.51
N PHE A 384 -17.94 -18.02 -8.14
CA PHE A 384 -18.10 -18.84 -6.94
C PHE A 384 -17.22 -20.09 -6.94
N LYS A 385 -17.03 -20.72 -8.10
CA LYS A 385 -16.17 -21.91 -8.22
C LYS A 385 -14.73 -21.57 -7.89
N GLN A 386 -14.25 -20.39 -8.34
CA GLN A 386 -12.89 -19.92 -8.03
C GLN A 386 -12.76 -19.59 -6.53
N ILE A 387 -13.73 -18.92 -5.91
CA ILE A 387 -13.75 -18.65 -4.46
C ILE A 387 -13.71 -19.97 -3.68
N LYS A 388 -14.54 -20.96 -4.06
CA LYS A 388 -14.59 -22.26 -3.41
C LYS A 388 -13.26 -23.01 -3.52
N GLN A 389 -12.68 -23.10 -4.72
CA GLN A 389 -11.40 -23.76 -4.93
C GLN A 389 -10.28 -23.11 -4.09
N THR A 390 -10.27 -21.77 -4.01
CA THR A 390 -9.31 -21.04 -3.19
C THR A 390 -9.51 -21.30 -1.71
N ALA A 391 -10.74 -21.34 -1.23
CA ALA A 391 -11.04 -21.63 0.17
C ALA A 391 -10.62 -23.07 0.57
N GLU A 392 -10.85 -24.05 -0.28
CA GLU A 392 -10.41 -25.43 -0.07
C GLU A 392 -8.87 -25.52 -0.03
N LEU A 393 -8.18 -24.88 -0.98
CA LEU A 393 -6.72 -24.81 -0.98
C LEU A 393 -6.17 -24.19 0.32
N LEU A 394 -6.75 -23.07 0.77
CA LEU A 394 -6.34 -22.41 2.01
C LEU A 394 -6.67 -23.26 3.25
N HIS A 395 -7.73 -24.03 3.21
CA HIS A 395 -8.08 -25.00 4.26
C HIS A 395 -7.06 -26.14 4.32
N GLU A 396 -6.70 -26.73 3.19
CA GLU A 396 -5.64 -27.75 3.09
C GLU A 396 -4.29 -27.25 3.61
N LYS A 397 -3.98 -25.96 3.34
CA LYS A 397 -2.77 -25.27 3.86
C LYS A 397 -2.88 -24.85 5.33
N LYS A 398 -3.96 -25.19 6.03
CA LYS A 398 -4.22 -24.86 7.45
C LYS A 398 -4.25 -23.37 7.73
N LEU A 399 -4.64 -22.56 6.75
CA LEU A 399 -4.88 -21.13 6.90
C LEU A 399 -6.34 -20.83 7.24
N LEU A 400 -7.26 -21.72 6.86
CA LEU A 400 -8.68 -21.64 7.17
C LEU A 400 -9.16 -22.89 7.92
N LYS A 401 -10.19 -22.68 8.74
CA LYS A 401 -10.97 -23.76 9.37
C LYS A 401 -12.41 -23.69 8.88
N ARG A 402 -12.96 -24.78 8.36
CA ARG A 402 -14.39 -24.87 8.03
C ARG A 402 -15.19 -24.95 9.32
N ILE A 403 -16.30 -24.18 9.39
CA ILE A 403 -17.22 -24.17 10.55
C ILE A 403 -18.66 -24.52 10.17
N LEU A 404 -19.04 -24.39 8.90
CA LEU A 404 -20.28 -24.88 8.30
C LEU A 404 -20.00 -25.48 6.92
#